data_70535f30b30f83eb16e945d2147e80c5
#
_entry.id   70535f30b30f83eb16e945d2147e80c5
#
_cell.length_a   1.000
_cell.length_b   1.000
_cell.length_c   1.000
_cell.angle_alpha   90.00
_cell.angle_beta   90.00
_cell.angle_gamma   90.00
#
_symmetry.space_group_name_H-M   'P 1'
#
loop_
_entity.id
_entity.type
_entity.pdbx_description
1 polymer ?
#
loop_
_entity_poly.entity_id
_entity_poly.type
_entity_poly.pdbx_seq_one_letter_code
_entity_poly.pdbx_strand_id
1 'polypeptide(L)' 'MSGKTDVVKGKIKEAAGTLIGNDRLRAEGKADQAVGEVKQAAAKVADKVKKALK' A
#
# COMPACT_ATOMS: atom_id res chain seq x y z
N MET A 1 -0.73 -11.23 -3.57
CA MET A 1 -0.17 -10.52 -2.42
C MET A 1 -0.86 -9.19 -2.24
N SER A 2 -1.61 -9.09 -1.15
CA SER A 2 -2.49 -7.95 -0.92
C SER A 2 -1.76 -6.60 -0.83
N GLY A 3 -0.56 -6.56 -0.24
CA GLY A 3 0.18 -5.30 -0.09
C GLY A 3 0.54 -4.64 -1.41
N LYS A 4 1.02 -5.42 -2.38
CA LYS A 4 1.38 -4.92 -3.71
C LYS A 4 0.13 -4.43 -4.45
N THR A 5 -0.97 -5.18 -4.36
CA THR A 5 -2.24 -4.80 -4.98
C THR A 5 -2.77 -3.50 -4.38
N ASP A 6 -2.68 -3.33 -3.06
CA ASP A 6 -3.10 -2.12 -2.38
C ASP A 6 -2.30 -0.90 -2.86
N VAL A 7 -0.98 -1.04 -3.02
CA VAL A 7 -0.13 0.04 -3.50
C VAL A 7 -0.52 0.45 -4.93
N VAL A 8 -0.73 -0.53 -5.81
CA VAL A 8 -1.13 -0.26 -7.21
C VAL A 8 -2.49 0.43 -7.25
N LYS A 9 -3.49 -0.10 -6.52
CA LYS A 9 -4.81 0.52 -6.44
C LYS A 9 -4.73 1.94 -5.90
N GLY A 10 -3.91 2.15 -4.87
CA GLY A 10 -3.70 3.47 -4.28
C GLY A 10 -3.14 4.47 -5.28
N LYS A 11 -2.16 4.06 -6.07
CA LYS A 11 -1.56 4.91 -7.10
C LYS A 11 -2.59 5.28 -8.18
N ILE A 12 -3.42 4.34 -8.59
CA ILE A 12 -4.48 4.59 -9.57
C ILE A 12 -5.49 5.60 -9.01
N LYS A 13 -5.93 5.42 -7.77
CA LYS A 13 -6.86 6.34 -7.12
C LYS A 13 -6.25 7.73 -6.96
N GLU A 14 -5.01 7.81 -6.55
CA GLU A 14 -4.31 9.08 -6.38
C GLU A 14 -4.21 9.83 -7.72
N ALA A 15 -3.80 9.13 -8.78
CA ALA A 15 -3.69 9.71 -10.11
C ALA A 15 -5.05 10.17 -10.63
N ALA A 16 -6.09 9.35 -10.49
CA ALA A 16 -7.43 9.71 -10.91
C ALA A 16 -7.95 10.91 -10.12
N GLY A 17 -7.72 10.94 -8.81
CA GLY A 17 -8.11 12.07 -7.97
C GLY A 17 -7.44 13.37 -8.38
N THR A 18 -6.15 13.30 -8.73
CA THR A 18 -5.40 14.46 -9.20
C THR A 18 -5.96 14.98 -10.53
N LEU A 19 -6.27 14.07 -11.46
CA LEU A 19 -6.78 14.43 -12.79
C LEU A 19 -8.14 15.13 -12.73
N ILE A 20 -9.04 14.68 -11.87
CA ILE A 20 -10.39 15.22 -11.77
C ILE A 20 -10.54 16.27 -10.65
N GLY A 21 -9.46 16.57 -9.94
CA GLY A 21 -9.50 17.52 -8.85
C GLY A 21 -10.27 17.04 -7.63
N ASN A 22 -10.26 15.73 -7.38
CA ASN A 22 -10.96 15.12 -6.25
C ASN A 22 -9.97 14.80 -5.13
N ASP A 23 -9.86 15.70 -4.15
CA ASP A 23 -8.92 15.55 -3.04
C ASP A 23 -9.20 14.32 -2.18
N ARG A 24 -10.46 13.94 -2.04
CA ARG A 24 -10.85 12.78 -1.26
C ARG A 24 -10.32 11.49 -1.89
N LEU A 25 -10.52 11.35 -3.20
CA LEU A 25 -10.04 10.19 -3.94
C LEU A 25 -8.52 10.11 -3.90
N ARG A 26 -7.85 11.25 -4.02
CA ARG A 26 -6.40 11.32 -3.93
C ARG A 26 -5.91 10.90 -2.55
N ALA A 27 -6.59 11.35 -1.50
CA ALA A 27 -6.25 10.98 -0.12
C ALA A 27 -6.49 9.49 0.13
N GLU A 28 -7.57 8.92 -0.40
CA GLU A 28 -7.84 7.48 -0.32
C GLU A 28 -6.74 6.68 -1.00
N GLY A 29 -6.27 7.14 -2.15
CA GLY A 29 -5.16 6.50 -2.86
C GLY A 29 -3.89 6.49 -2.04
N LYS A 30 -3.57 7.59 -1.39
CA LYS A 30 -2.40 7.67 -0.50
C LYS A 30 -2.54 6.74 0.71
N ALA A 31 -3.74 6.68 1.29
CA ALA A 31 -4.00 5.78 2.41
C ALA A 31 -3.83 4.32 2.02
N ASP A 32 -4.34 3.92 0.84
CA ASP A 32 -4.17 2.57 0.31
C ASP A 32 -2.69 2.21 0.12
N GLN A 33 -1.90 3.16 -0.38
CA GLN A 33 -0.46 2.96 -0.53
C GLN A 33 0.23 2.75 0.81
N ALA A 34 -0.12 3.55 1.82
CA ALA A 34 0.43 3.41 3.16
C ALA A 34 0.10 2.06 3.76
N VAL A 35 -1.15 1.59 3.62
CA VAL A 35 -1.59 0.28 4.10
C VAL A 35 -0.81 -0.83 3.38
N GLY A 36 -0.66 -0.73 2.06
CA GLY A 36 0.09 -1.71 1.28
C GLY A 36 1.55 -1.79 1.71
N GLU A 37 2.19 -0.65 1.94
CA GLU A 37 3.57 -0.58 2.40
C GLU A 37 3.74 -1.22 3.78
N VAL A 38 2.80 -0.97 4.70
CA VAL A 38 2.82 -1.59 6.03
C VAL A 38 2.69 -3.10 5.92
N LYS A 39 1.79 -3.60 5.06
CA LYS A 39 1.63 -5.05 4.84
C LYS A 39 2.90 -5.68 4.29
N GLN A 40 3.58 -5.02 3.35
CA GLN A 40 4.84 -5.51 2.79
C GLN A 40 5.95 -5.53 3.85
N ALA A 41 6.05 -4.48 4.66
CA ALA A 41 7.03 -4.43 5.75
C ALA A 41 6.78 -5.53 6.78
N ALA A 42 5.53 -5.75 7.16
CA ALA A 42 5.15 -6.80 8.10
C ALA A 42 5.53 -8.19 7.57
N ALA A 43 5.29 -8.43 6.27
CA ALA A 43 5.66 -9.70 5.64
C ALA A 43 7.17 -9.93 5.68
N LYS A 44 7.97 -8.90 5.43
CA LYS A 44 9.43 -9.00 5.50
C LYS A 44 9.92 -9.30 6.92
N VAL A 45 9.33 -8.66 7.91
CA VAL A 45 9.68 -8.91 9.31
C VAL A 45 9.32 -10.33 9.70
N ALA A 46 8.15 -10.82 9.32
CA ALA A 46 7.72 -12.18 9.59
C ALA A 46 8.69 -13.21 8.99
N ASP A 47 9.15 -12.98 7.75
CA ASP A 47 10.13 -13.84 7.10
C ASP A 47 11.46 -13.89 7.87
N LYS A 48 11.94 -12.75 8.31
CA LYS A 48 13.17 -12.66 9.08
C LYS A 48 13.06 -13.40 10.41
N VAL A 49 11.93 -13.26 11.09
CA VAL A 49 11.67 -13.94 12.34
C VAL A 49 11.66 -15.46 12.13
N LYS A 50 10.99 -15.94 11.09
CA LYS A 50 10.97 -17.36 10.76
C LYS A 50 12.36 -17.92 10.51
N LYS A 51 13.20 -17.19 9.79
CA LYS A 51 14.59 -17.60 9.53
C LYS A 51 15.42 -17.62 10.81
N ALA A 52 15.20 -16.66 11.68
CA ALA A 52 15.93 -16.56 12.95
C ALA A 52 15.57 -17.68 13.92
N LEU A 53 14.33 -18.18 13.84
CA LEU A 53 13.85 -19.25 14.73
C LEU A 53 14.26 -20.66 14.31
N LYS A 54 14.85 -20.83 13.15
CA LYS A 54 15.43 -22.11 12.72
C LYS A 54 16.75 -22.42 13.47
#